data_4fd69622ac47bda88aa8c649b23c689a
#
_entry.id   4fd69622ac47bda88aa8c649b23c689a
#
_cell.length_a   1.000
_cell.length_b   1.000
_cell.length_c   1.000
_cell.angle_alpha   90.00
_cell.angle_beta   90.00
_cell.angle_gamma   90.00
#
_symmetry.space_group_name_H-M   'P 1'
#
loop_
_entity.id
_entity.type
_entity.pdbx_description
1 polymer ?
#
loop_
_entity_poly.entity_id
_entity_poly.type
_entity_poly.pdbx_seq_one_letter_code
_entity_poly.pdbx_strand_id
1 'polypeptide(L)' 'MVVVMKPGTRQQDIDALVSRLKELDLDVGITNGVGCTILGLVGDTTAVDMDKISINPHVERVMRVQEPYK' A
#
# COMPACT_ATOMS: atom_id res chain seq x y z
N MET A 1 6.83 -0.67 4.18
CA MET A 1 6.27 -1.35 2.98
C MET A 1 5.63 -0.31 2.07
N VAL A 2 5.81 -0.48 0.80
CA VAL A 2 5.28 0.44 -0.20
C VAL A 2 4.41 -0.35 -1.16
N VAL A 3 3.20 0.13 -1.38
CA VAL A 3 2.26 -0.48 -2.32
C VAL A 3 2.06 0.48 -3.48
N VAL A 4 2.36 0.02 -4.68
CA VAL A 4 2.19 0.84 -5.88
C VAL A 4 0.88 0.44 -6.53
N MET A 5 -0.02 1.41 -6.65
CA MET A 5 -1.32 1.17 -7.27
C MET A 5 -1.21 1.34 -8.77
N LYS A 6 -2.05 0.65 -9.52
CA LYS A 6 -2.06 0.79 -10.97
C LYS A 6 -2.60 2.15 -11.36
N PRO A 7 -2.09 2.70 -12.46
CA PRO A 7 -2.63 3.97 -12.96
C PRO A 7 -4.10 3.78 -13.35
N GLY A 8 -4.90 4.79 -13.10
CA GLY A 8 -6.31 4.71 -13.42
C GLY A 8 -7.17 4.09 -12.33
N THR A 9 -6.57 3.67 -11.21
CA THR A 9 -7.35 3.13 -10.10
C THR A 9 -8.23 4.22 -9.52
N ARG A 10 -9.48 3.90 -9.27
CA ARG A 10 -10.43 4.87 -8.74
C ARG A 10 -10.13 5.14 -7.28
N GLN A 11 -10.47 6.36 -6.86
CA GLN A 11 -10.23 6.75 -5.47
C GLN A 11 -10.96 5.84 -4.50
N GLN A 12 -12.17 5.41 -4.84
CA GLN A 12 -12.94 4.54 -3.95
C GLN A 12 -12.24 3.20 -3.76
N ASP A 13 -11.56 2.69 -4.78
CA ASP A 13 -10.83 1.43 -4.66
C ASP A 13 -9.59 1.61 -3.80
N ILE A 14 -8.92 2.75 -3.94
CA ILE A 14 -7.77 3.08 -3.11
C ILE A 14 -8.21 3.22 -1.65
N ASP A 15 -9.32 3.90 -1.41
CA ASP A 15 -9.84 4.09 -0.05
C ASP A 15 -10.22 2.76 0.59
N ALA A 16 -10.78 1.85 -0.18
CA ALA A 16 -11.15 0.53 0.34
C ALA A 16 -9.91 -0.23 0.80
N LEU A 17 -8.84 -0.18 0.01
CA LEU A 17 -7.61 -0.86 0.40
C LEU A 17 -6.97 -0.19 1.61
N VAL A 18 -6.96 1.14 1.63
CA VAL A 18 -6.41 1.88 2.76
C VAL A 18 -7.16 1.54 4.06
N SER A 19 -8.48 1.44 3.98
CA SER A 19 -9.28 1.09 5.15
C SER A 19 -8.90 -0.29 5.68
N ARG A 20 -8.71 -1.23 4.78
CA ARG A 20 -8.31 -2.58 5.18
C ARG A 20 -6.95 -2.59 5.86
N LEU A 21 -6.02 -1.81 5.33
CA LEU A 21 -4.69 -1.74 5.91
C LEU A 21 -4.70 -1.07 7.27
N LYS A 22 -5.56 -0.06 7.44
CA LYS A 22 -5.68 0.63 8.72
C LYS A 22 -6.25 -0.29 9.80
N GLU A 23 -7.06 -1.25 9.41
CA GLU A 23 -7.61 -2.22 10.37
C GLU A 23 -6.51 -3.10 10.96
N LEU A 24 -5.35 -3.13 10.34
CA LEU A 24 -4.21 -3.88 10.83
C LEU A 24 -3.29 -3.04 11.72
N ASP A 25 -3.78 -1.90 12.19
CA ASP A 25 -3.03 -0.97 13.04
C ASP A 25 -1.81 -0.40 12.34
N LEU A 26 -1.93 -0.20 11.02
CA LEU A 26 -0.87 0.41 10.25
C LEU A 26 -1.23 1.84 9.89
N ASP A 27 -0.21 2.70 9.89
CA ASP A 27 -0.38 4.03 9.34
C ASP A 27 -0.19 3.95 7.84
N VAL A 28 -1.10 4.53 7.09
CA VAL A 28 -1.05 4.51 5.64
C VAL A 28 -0.94 5.94 5.14
N GLY A 29 0.15 6.23 4.45
CA GLY A 29 0.33 7.51 3.81
C GLY A 29 0.07 7.38 2.31
N ILE A 30 -0.71 8.28 1.76
CA ILE A 30 -1.04 8.25 0.34
C ILE A 30 -0.22 9.31 -0.36
N THR A 31 0.52 8.91 -1.38
CA THR A 31 1.30 9.84 -2.19
C THR A 31 0.84 9.70 -3.63
N ASN A 32 0.41 10.80 -4.21
CA ASN A 32 0.02 10.81 -5.60
C ASN A 32 1.22 11.15 -6.45
N GLY A 33 1.66 10.19 -7.24
CA GLY A 33 2.73 10.41 -8.19
C GLY A 33 2.18 10.68 -9.56
N VAL A 34 3.08 10.91 -10.50
CA VAL A 34 2.69 11.14 -11.88
C VAL A 34 2.23 9.81 -12.47
N GLY A 35 0.94 9.70 -12.71
CA GLY A 35 0.39 8.50 -13.32
C GLY A 35 0.12 7.35 -12.38
N CYS A 36 0.44 7.47 -11.10
CA CYS A 36 0.17 6.38 -10.17
C CYS A 36 0.05 6.90 -8.75
N THR A 37 -0.55 6.06 -7.89
CA THR A 37 -0.69 6.37 -6.47
C THR A 37 0.16 5.38 -5.70
N ILE A 38 0.89 5.89 -4.73
CA ILE A 38 1.76 5.07 -3.90
C ILE A 38 1.28 5.14 -2.46
N LEU A 39 1.15 3.98 -1.84
CA LEU A 39 0.75 3.88 -0.43
C LEU A 39 1.97 3.50 0.39
N GLY A 40 2.32 4.34 1.36
CA GLY A 40 3.40 4.03 2.28
C GLY A 40 2.82 3.46 3.57
N LEU A 41 3.24 2.28 3.94
CA LEU A 41 2.75 1.62 5.15
C LEU A 41 3.82 1.71 6.23
N VAL A 42 3.41 2.21 7.38
CA VAL A 42 4.31 2.37 8.52
C VAL A 42 3.73 1.60 9.69
N GLY A 43 4.57 0.85 10.37
CA GLY A 43 4.13 0.09 11.53
C GLY A 43 4.57 -1.35 11.41
N ASP A 44 3.88 -2.23 12.12
CA ASP A 44 4.22 -3.66 12.12
C ASP A 44 3.66 -4.32 10.87
N THR A 45 4.47 -4.36 9.82
CA THR A 45 4.04 -4.94 8.56
C THR A 45 4.17 -6.46 8.53
N THR A 46 4.65 -7.07 9.60
CA THR A 46 4.76 -8.53 9.63
C THR A 46 3.38 -9.19 9.63
N ALA A 47 2.35 -8.47 10.08
CA ALA A 47 0.99 -8.98 10.04
C ALA A 47 0.36 -8.84 8.67
N VAL A 48 1.02 -8.15 7.75
CA VAL A 48 0.48 -7.90 6.42
C VAL A 48 0.86 -9.06 5.50
N ASP A 49 -0.13 -9.61 4.83
CA ASP A 49 0.10 -10.67 3.86
C ASP A 49 0.36 -10.02 2.51
N MET A 50 1.62 -10.00 2.09
CA MET A 50 1.99 -9.37 0.82
C MET A 50 1.33 -10.06 -0.36
N ASP A 51 1.13 -11.37 -0.26
CA ASP A 51 0.49 -12.09 -1.35
C ASP A 51 -0.95 -11.65 -1.54
N LYS A 52 -1.66 -11.42 -0.44
CA LYS A 52 -3.05 -10.95 -0.54
C LYS A 52 -3.13 -9.57 -1.14
N ILE A 53 -2.15 -8.73 -0.85
CA ILE A 53 -2.13 -7.39 -1.43
C ILE A 53 -1.76 -7.46 -2.90
N SER A 54 -0.77 -8.28 -3.24
CA SER A 54 -0.27 -8.33 -4.62
C SER A 54 -1.26 -8.95 -5.59
N ILE A 55 -2.19 -9.80 -5.11
CA ILE A 55 -3.21 -10.36 -6.00
C ILE A 55 -4.36 -9.39 -6.26
N ASN A 56 -4.38 -8.27 -5.55
CA ASN A 56 -5.42 -7.27 -5.77
C ASN A 56 -5.26 -6.70 -7.19
N PRO A 57 -6.32 -6.70 -8.01
CA PRO A 57 -6.21 -6.26 -9.39
C PRO A 57 -5.86 -4.79 -9.54
N HIS A 58 -6.03 -4.01 -8.49
CA HIS A 58 -5.71 -2.58 -8.52
C HIS A 58 -4.29 -2.28 -8.05
N VAL A 59 -3.56 -3.30 -7.60
CA VAL A 59 -2.19 -3.14 -7.12
C VAL A 59 -1.24 -3.56 -8.23
N GLU A 60 -0.31 -2.68 -8.58
CA GLU A 60 0.69 -3.01 -9.58
C GLU A 60 1.79 -3.85 -8.98
N ARG A 61 2.29 -3.45 -7.82
CA ARG A 61 3.30 -4.22 -7.12
C ARG A 61 3.42 -3.76 -5.68
N VAL A 62 4.05 -4.62 -4.87
CA VAL A 62 4.30 -4.33 -3.47
C VAL A 62 5.79 -4.45 -3.25
N MET A 63 6.37 -3.48 -2.55
CA MET A 63 7.78 -3.49 -2.24
C MET A 63 7.96 -3.39 -0.75
N ARG A 64 8.88 -4.20 -0.21
CA ARG A 64 9.24 -4.09 1.18
C ARG A 64 10.48 -3.22 1.30
N VAL A 65 10.32 -2.10 1.97
CA VAL A 65 11.40 -1.15 2.14
C VAL A 65 11.96 -1.32 3.53
N GLN A 66 13.24 -1.65 3.63
CA GLN A 66 13.90 -1.68 4.91
C GLN A 66 14.55 -0.34 5.11
N GLU A 67 14.25 0.28 6.23
CA GLU A 67 14.91 1.52 6.53
C GLU A 67 16.27 1.22 7.08
N PRO A 68 17.28 1.80 6.46
CA PRO A 68 18.59 1.57 6.99
C PRO A 68 18.79 2.47 8.14
N TYR A 69 18.70 2.12 9.31
CA TYR A 69 19.07 2.96 10.28
C TYR A 69 19.66 2.53 11.36
N LYS A 70 19.99 3.32 11.68
CA LYS A 70 20.89 3.25 12.41
C LYS A 70 20.95 3.91 13.50
#